data_1768d763b224a2c681538068ed149e75
#
_entry.id   1768d763b224a2c681538068ed149e75
#
_cell.length_a   1.000
_cell.length_b   1.000
_cell.length_c   1.000
_cell.angle_alpha   90.00
_cell.angle_beta   90.00
_cell.angle_gamma   90.00
#
_symmetry.space_group_name_H-M   'P 1'
#
loop_
_entity.id
_entity.type
_entity.pdbx_description
1 polymer ?
#
loop_
_entity_poly.entity_id
_entity_poly.type
_entity_poly.pdbx_seq_one_letter_code
_entity_poly.pdbx_strand_id
1 'polypeptide(L)'
;MFKVEIKNLSVNAFIGVSLKERKKKQLLKVTLHFKYSVSKNKELDDIKNLKDYSNITKFLKNYIEHTRFKTLEKLVNETVKTISKKFNL
;
A
#
# COMPACT_ATOMS: atom_id res chain seq x y z
N MET A 1 -16.68 -3.87 12.20
CA MET A 1 -15.33 -3.49 11.75
C MET A 1 -14.69 -4.65 11.00
N PHE A 2 -14.12 -4.36 9.86
CA PHE A 2 -13.45 -5.35 9.04
C PHE A 2 -11.94 -5.14 9.09
N LYS A 3 -11.21 -6.25 9.23
CA LYS A 3 -9.74 -6.27 9.16
C LYS A 3 -9.36 -6.93 7.85
N VAL A 4 -8.47 -6.29 7.11
CA VAL A 4 -8.00 -6.80 5.83
C VAL A 4 -6.50 -6.95 5.86
N GLU A 5 -6.03 -8.08 5.31
CA GLU A 5 -4.60 -8.34 5.17
C GLU A 5 -4.31 -8.80 3.75
N ILE A 6 -3.41 -8.09 3.09
CA ILE A 6 -2.90 -8.47 1.77
C ILE A 6 -1.45 -8.90 1.99
N LYS A 7 -1.21 -10.21 1.89
CA LYS A 7 0.09 -10.80 2.24
C LYS A 7 1.03 -10.97 1.05
N ASN A 8 2.31 -10.74 1.31
CA ASN A 8 3.40 -11.13 0.40
C ASN A 8 3.25 -10.60 -1.02
N LEU A 9 2.78 -9.37 -1.13
CA LEU A 9 2.66 -8.72 -2.42
C LEU A 9 4.05 -8.42 -2.97
N SER A 10 4.35 -8.90 -4.16
CA SER A 10 5.64 -8.63 -4.82
C SER A 10 5.61 -7.27 -5.46
N VAL A 11 6.56 -6.41 -5.07
CA VAL A 11 6.61 -5.02 -5.55
C VAL A 11 8.04 -4.70 -5.97
N ASN A 12 8.19 -4.07 -7.13
CA ASN A 12 9.47 -3.54 -7.58
C ASN A 12 9.76 -2.23 -6.86
N ALA A 13 10.96 -2.09 -6.32
CA ALA A 13 11.38 -0.91 -5.59
C ALA A 13 12.79 -0.47 -6.01
N PHE A 14 13.04 0.83 -5.86
CA PHE A 14 14.34 1.46 -6.14
C PHE A 14 14.73 2.20 -4.88
N ILE A 15 15.40 1.49 -3.96
CA ILE A 15 15.64 1.96 -2.61
C ILE A 15 17.08 1.67 -2.20
N GLY A 16 17.69 2.58 -1.46
CA GLY A 16 19.05 2.40 -0.95
C GLY A 16 19.70 3.70 -0.56
N VAL A 17 20.73 3.60 0.27
CA VAL A 17 21.46 4.77 0.78
C VAL A 17 22.24 5.46 -0.33
N SER A 18 22.83 4.71 -1.25
CA SER A 18 23.59 5.29 -2.37
C SER A 18 22.69 5.52 -3.59
N LEU A 19 23.09 6.47 -4.43
CA LEU A 19 22.43 6.72 -5.70
C LEU A 19 22.44 5.49 -6.60
N LYS A 20 23.52 4.75 -6.59
CA LYS A 20 23.67 3.51 -7.38
C LYS A 20 22.62 2.47 -6.98
N GLU A 21 22.39 2.30 -5.67
CA GLU A 21 21.36 1.38 -5.16
C GLU A 21 19.96 1.82 -5.59
N ARG A 22 19.67 3.13 -5.53
CA ARG A 22 18.35 3.66 -5.92
C ARG A 22 18.05 3.56 -7.42
N LYS A 23 19.05 3.31 -8.24
CA LYS A 23 18.85 3.08 -9.69
C LYS A 23 18.60 1.62 -10.02
N LYS A 24 18.83 0.73 -9.07
CA LYS A 24 18.72 -0.71 -9.29
C LYS A 24 17.35 -1.22 -8.83
N LYS A 25 16.68 -1.93 -9.72
CA LYS A 25 15.39 -2.56 -9.39
C LYS A 25 15.60 -3.69 -8.39
N GLN A 26 14.83 -3.66 -7.31
CA GLN A 26 14.85 -4.68 -6.27
C GLN A 26 13.43 -5.17 -6.06
N LEU A 27 13.29 -6.46 -5.73
CA LEU A 27 11.99 -7.04 -5.43
C LEU A 27 11.76 -7.02 -3.93
N LEU A 28 10.67 -6.39 -3.50
CA LEU A 28 10.24 -6.40 -2.10
C LEU A 28 8.97 -7.22 -1.95
N LYS A 29 8.84 -7.88 -0.81
CA LYS A 29 7.59 -8.50 -0.38
C LYS A 29 6.92 -7.56 0.63
N VAL A 30 5.69 -7.15 0.33
CA VAL A 30 4.95 -6.18 1.14
C VAL A 30 3.68 -6.84 1.67
N THR A 31 3.43 -6.66 2.96
CA THR A 31 2.18 -7.08 3.58
C THR A 31 1.47 -5.83 4.09
N LEU A 32 0.22 -5.66 3.69
CA LEU A 32 -0.59 -4.51 4.06
C LEU A 32 -1.72 -4.96 4.98
N HIS A 33 -1.84 -4.29 6.13
CA HIS A 33 -2.96 -4.49 7.07
C HIS A 33 -3.75 -3.20 7.17
N PHE A 34 -5.07 -3.28 7.10
CA PHE A 34 -5.90 -2.13 7.39
C PHE A 34 -7.26 -2.55 7.94
N LYS A 35 -7.96 -1.58 8.53
CA LYS A 35 -9.28 -1.76 9.11
C LYS A 35 -10.23 -0.71 8.52
N TYR A 36 -11.49 -1.09 8.38
CA TYR A 36 -12.53 -0.14 8.02
C TYR A 36 -13.87 -0.58 8.58
N SER A 37 -14.82 0.36 8.64
CA SER A 37 -16.16 0.11 9.16
C SER A 37 -17.23 0.46 8.13
N VAL A 38 -18.30 -0.33 8.10
CA VAL A 38 -19.53 -0.03 7.36
C VAL A 38 -20.64 0.04 8.37
N SER A 39 -21.39 1.15 8.39
CA SER A 39 -22.34 1.44 9.47
C SER A 39 -23.63 0.64 9.40
N LYS A 40 -24.02 0.11 8.23
CA LYS A 40 -25.28 -0.62 8.02
C LYS A 40 -25.05 -1.90 7.24
N ASN A 41 -25.70 -2.99 7.69
CA ASN A 41 -25.56 -4.29 7.04
C ASN A 41 -25.94 -4.29 5.57
N LYS A 42 -26.99 -3.56 5.20
CA LYS A 42 -27.43 -3.47 3.80
C LYS A 42 -26.41 -2.85 2.86
N GLU A 43 -25.47 -2.07 3.43
CA GLU A 43 -24.42 -1.45 2.64
C GLU A 43 -23.32 -2.43 2.28
N LEU A 44 -23.25 -3.60 2.95
CA LEU A 44 -22.24 -4.61 2.70
C LEU A 44 -22.35 -5.29 1.33
N ASP A 45 -23.58 -5.32 0.77
CA ASP A 45 -23.80 -5.87 -0.57
C ASP A 45 -23.53 -4.87 -1.69
N ASP A 46 -23.35 -3.60 -1.36
CA ASP A 46 -23.04 -2.57 -2.34
C ASP A 46 -21.54 -2.35 -2.38
N ILE A 47 -20.92 -2.77 -3.46
CA ILE A 47 -19.45 -2.68 -3.64
C ILE A 47 -18.95 -1.23 -3.54
N LYS A 48 -19.79 -0.24 -3.78
CA LYS A 48 -19.42 1.17 -3.64
C LYS A 48 -19.12 1.56 -2.19
N ASN A 49 -19.71 0.85 -1.24
CA ASN A 49 -19.53 1.11 0.19
C ASN A 49 -18.39 0.30 0.81
N LEU A 50 -17.75 -0.56 0.03
CA LEU A 50 -16.62 -1.37 0.47
C LEU A 50 -15.33 -0.83 -0.15
N LYS A 51 -14.21 -1.08 0.55
CA LYS A 51 -12.90 -0.69 0.01
C LYS A 51 -12.53 -1.59 -1.16
N ASP A 52 -12.10 -0.98 -2.25
CA ASP A 52 -11.67 -1.71 -3.43
C ASP A 52 -10.22 -2.15 -3.26
N TYR A 53 -10.03 -3.40 -2.88
CA TYR A 53 -8.70 -3.97 -2.61
C TYR A 53 -7.82 -4.01 -3.86
N SER A 54 -8.42 -4.21 -5.02
CA SER A 54 -7.68 -4.20 -6.28
C SER A 54 -7.06 -2.83 -6.55
N ASN A 55 -7.81 -1.75 -6.32
CA ASN A 55 -7.30 -0.40 -6.48
C ASN A 55 -6.22 -0.07 -5.45
N ILE A 56 -6.41 -0.51 -4.20
CA ILE A 56 -5.40 -0.32 -3.15
C ILE A 56 -4.09 -1.02 -3.54
N THR A 57 -4.18 -2.27 -4.00
CA THR A 57 -3.02 -3.05 -4.43
C THR A 57 -2.29 -2.41 -5.61
N LYS A 58 -3.03 -1.98 -6.62
CA LYS A 58 -2.45 -1.31 -7.80
C LYS A 58 -1.77 0.00 -7.42
N PHE A 59 -2.41 0.77 -6.58
CA PHE A 59 -1.85 2.04 -6.10
C PHE A 59 -0.57 1.80 -5.30
N LEU A 60 -0.57 0.83 -4.39
CA LEU A 60 0.60 0.48 -3.57
C LEU A 60 1.80 0.13 -4.44
N LYS A 61 1.62 -0.76 -5.41
CA LYS A 61 2.70 -1.16 -6.32
C LYS A 61 3.24 0.02 -7.12
N ASN A 62 2.35 0.79 -7.72
CA ASN A 62 2.73 1.94 -8.52
C ASN A 62 3.46 3.00 -7.68
N TYR A 63 2.95 3.26 -6.49
CA TYR A 63 3.55 4.24 -5.60
C TYR A 63 4.99 3.85 -5.23
N ILE A 64 5.19 2.63 -4.75
CA ILE A 64 6.51 2.16 -4.33
C ILE A 64 7.50 2.15 -5.50
N GLU A 65 7.06 1.71 -6.67
CA GLU A 65 7.92 1.66 -7.87
C GLU A 65 8.42 3.04 -8.29
N HIS A 66 7.65 4.10 -8.02
CA HIS A 66 8.01 5.46 -8.39
C HIS A 66 8.71 6.26 -7.29
N THR A 67 8.93 5.67 -6.10
CA THR A 67 9.69 6.32 -5.03
C THR A 67 11.18 5.99 -5.14
N ARG A 68 12.01 6.83 -4.49
CA ARG A 68 13.48 6.68 -4.48
C ARG A 68 14.02 6.99 -3.10
N PHE A 69 13.43 6.37 -2.07
CA PHE A 69 13.83 6.60 -0.70
C PHE A 69 15.17 5.92 -0.37
N LYS A 70 15.86 6.45 0.62
CA LYS A 70 17.15 5.90 1.07
C LYS A 70 16.99 4.74 2.04
N THR A 71 15.90 4.72 2.81
CA THR A 71 15.68 3.72 3.87
C THR A 71 14.31 3.08 3.77
N LEU A 72 14.21 1.83 4.25
CA LEU A 72 12.93 1.13 4.33
C LEU A 72 11.98 1.83 5.31
N GLU A 73 12.51 2.40 6.40
CA GLU A 73 11.72 3.11 7.40
C GLU A 73 11.00 4.31 6.76
N LYS A 74 11.68 5.08 5.93
CA LYS A 74 11.09 6.20 5.21
C LYS A 74 10.04 5.73 4.20
N LEU A 75 10.35 4.68 3.45
CA LEU A 75 9.43 4.07 2.50
C LEU A 75 8.14 3.64 3.19
N VAL A 76 8.24 2.90 4.29
CA VAL A 76 7.07 2.41 5.03
C VAL A 76 6.25 3.59 5.55
N ASN A 77 6.88 4.54 6.20
CA ASN A 77 6.20 5.68 6.81
C ASN A 77 5.44 6.52 5.78
N GLU A 78 6.08 6.84 4.67
CA GLU A 78 5.46 7.65 3.61
C GLU A 78 4.36 6.87 2.87
N THR A 79 4.55 5.57 2.67
CA THR A 79 3.54 4.72 2.03
C THR A 79 2.28 4.64 2.88
N VAL A 80 2.42 4.42 4.19
CA VAL A 80 1.29 4.37 5.12
C VAL A 80 0.51 5.68 5.09
N LYS A 81 1.18 6.81 5.18
CA LYS A 81 0.55 8.14 5.13
C LYS A 81 -0.23 8.36 3.83
N THR A 82 0.39 8.02 2.72
CA THR A 82 -0.19 8.24 1.40
C THR A 82 -1.43 7.37 1.17
N ILE A 83 -1.35 6.08 1.52
CA ILE A 83 -2.47 5.16 1.36
C ILE A 83 -3.61 5.51 2.31
N SER A 84 -3.30 5.82 3.57
CA SER A 84 -4.31 6.20 4.54
C SER A 84 -5.11 7.42 4.08
N LYS A 85 -4.42 8.42 3.55
CA LYS A 85 -5.05 9.64 3.05
C LYS A 85 -5.88 9.39 1.80
N LYS A 86 -5.32 8.65 0.83
CA LYS A 86 -5.97 8.42 -0.47
C LYS A 86 -7.24 7.57 -0.34
N PHE A 87 -7.20 6.54 0.50
CA PHE A 87 -8.31 5.59 0.64
C PHE A 87 -9.11 5.78 1.92
N ASN A 88 -8.79 6.81 2.70
CA ASN A 88 -9.51 7.13 3.93
C ASN A 88 -9.51 5.97 4.93
N LEU A 89 -8.35 5.42 5.19
CA LEU A 89 -8.16 4.29 6.10
C LEU A 89 -7.74 4.74 7.50
#